data_7cab8106e736ff965b23bb27d4352f74
#
_entry.id   7cab8106e736ff965b23bb27d4352f74
#
_cell.length_a   1.000
_cell.length_b   1.000
_cell.length_c   1.000
_cell.angle_alpha   90.00
_cell.angle_beta   90.00
_cell.angle_gamma   90.00
#
_symmetry.space_group_name_H-M   'P 1'
#
loop_
_entity.id
_entity.type
_entity.pdbx_description
1 polymer ?
#
loop_
_entity_poly.entity_id
_entity_poly.type
_entity_poly.pdbx_seq_one_letter_code
_entity_poly.pdbx_strand_id
1 'polypeptide(L)'
;MAKLTPFAWIAAVAAGILSLAGHQVSAAAVDGSELPFPPVPSASKAGPTLQTSVHHRRAQPNHLAKDAPNVLIILIDDVGYGQASTYGGEINTPNLTRIAQSGISYNAFHNTSICSPTRAALLTGRNHQRVGSGTIAERAVDWDGYTGVIPKTSATVAEVLKNYGYKTAAFGKWHNTPADQTTAMGPFDKWPNGYGFEYFYGFLAGETSQWEPRLAENTSIIEPPNTPGYHLTEDLADHAIGWLKKHQSYTPDKPFFIYFATGGAHGPHHVAPAWTAKYKGKFDDGYEAMRERIIKRQKESGWVPQATELTRRVESMPAWDSIPASERPFQLRLMETFAGFVEHTDAQVGRVIDELERTGKRDNTIIMYIFGDNGASAEGQRGSISELLAQNNIPNTVDQQITALNKLGGLD
;
A
#
# COMPACT_ATOMS: atom_id res chain seq x y z
N MET A 1 -29.69 -50.96 -69.27
CA MET A 1 -28.58 -51.89 -69.45
C MET A 1 -27.36 -51.25 -68.76
N ALA A 2 -27.12 -51.56 -67.57
CA ALA A 2 -25.91 -51.12 -66.87
C ALA A 2 -25.41 -52.30 -66.05
N LYS A 3 -24.18 -52.69 -66.34
CA LYS A 3 -23.51 -53.82 -65.67
C LYS A 3 -22.93 -53.34 -64.35
N LEU A 4 -23.29 -54.03 -63.27
CA LEU A 4 -22.66 -53.95 -61.97
C LEU A 4 -21.32 -54.72 -61.99
N THR A 5 -20.25 -54.11 -61.49
CA THR A 5 -18.98 -54.78 -61.23
C THR A 5 -18.75 -54.79 -59.70
N PRO A 6 -18.08 -55.80 -59.15
CA PRO A 6 -18.15 -56.15 -57.74
C PRO A 6 -17.12 -55.40 -56.88
N PHE A 7 -17.56 -55.16 -55.65
CA PHE A 7 -16.77 -54.61 -54.56
C PHE A 7 -15.59 -55.52 -54.19
N ALA A 8 -14.39 -54.99 -54.28
CA ALA A 8 -13.21 -55.57 -53.62
C ALA A 8 -13.05 -54.87 -52.26
N TRP A 9 -13.23 -55.60 -51.20
CA TRP A 9 -12.89 -55.18 -49.84
C TRP A 9 -11.39 -55.37 -49.66
N ILE A 10 -10.64 -54.28 -49.64
CA ILE A 10 -9.28 -54.23 -49.13
C ILE A 10 -9.36 -53.88 -47.66
N ALA A 11 -9.14 -54.86 -46.81
CA ALA A 11 -8.92 -54.65 -45.39
C ALA A 11 -7.59 -53.97 -45.17
N ALA A 12 -7.55 -52.65 -45.06
CA ALA A 12 -6.41 -51.92 -44.55
C ALA A 12 -6.35 -52.06 -43.04
N VAL A 13 -5.49 -52.94 -42.56
CA VAL A 13 -5.08 -52.94 -41.14
C VAL A 13 -4.24 -51.69 -40.96
N ALA A 14 -4.88 -50.63 -40.53
CA ALA A 14 -4.18 -49.47 -40.05
C ALA A 14 -3.56 -49.81 -38.68
N ALA A 15 -2.28 -50.16 -38.69
CA ALA A 15 -1.46 -50.18 -37.50
C ALA A 15 -1.41 -48.79 -36.95
N GLY A 16 -2.32 -48.47 -35.99
CA GLY A 16 -2.27 -47.24 -35.22
C GLY A 16 -0.98 -47.24 -34.40
N ILE A 17 0.04 -46.59 -34.91
CA ILE A 17 1.15 -46.15 -34.08
C ILE A 17 0.52 -45.11 -33.16
N LEU A 18 0.11 -45.50 -31.94
CA LEU A 18 -0.03 -44.58 -30.83
C LEU A 18 1.37 -43.97 -30.62
N SER A 19 1.63 -42.85 -31.26
CA SER A 19 2.66 -41.94 -30.79
C SER A 19 2.17 -41.47 -29.40
N LEU A 20 2.66 -42.12 -28.38
CA LEU A 20 2.81 -41.53 -27.08
C LEU A 20 3.66 -40.28 -27.30
N ALA A 21 3.02 -39.17 -27.68
CA ALA A 21 3.59 -37.87 -27.49
C ALA A 21 3.73 -37.78 -25.97
N GLY A 22 4.88 -38.24 -25.48
CA GLY A 22 5.31 -37.93 -24.14
C GLY A 22 5.23 -36.42 -24.07
N HIS A 23 4.29 -35.91 -23.28
CA HIS A 23 4.37 -34.54 -22.82
C HIS A 23 5.73 -34.49 -22.12
N GLN A 24 6.75 -33.99 -22.85
CA GLN A 24 7.92 -33.49 -22.20
C GLN A 24 7.38 -32.35 -21.33
N VAL A 25 7.19 -32.65 -20.05
CA VAL A 25 7.06 -31.62 -19.03
C VAL A 25 8.36 -30.84 -19.20
N SER A 26 8.28 -29.73 -19.93
CA SER A 26 9.37 -28.77 -19.98
C SER A 26 9.72 -28.52 -18.53
N ALA A 27 10.96 -28.81 -18.15
CA ALA A 27 11.42 -28.42 -16.83
C ALA A 27 11.19 -26.92 -16.76
N ALA A 28 10.22 -26.50 -15.94
CA ALA A 28 9.90 -25.08 -15.80
C ALA A 28 11.21 -24.36 -15.47
N ALA A 29 11.40 -23.22 -16.12
CA ALA A 29 12.64 -22.48 -16.01
C ALA A 29 12.87 -22.13 -14.53
N VAL A 30 14.01 -22.56 -14.00
CA VAL A 30 14.43 -22.33 -12.61
C VAL A 30 14.80 -20.86 -12.37
N ASP A 31 14.73 -20.04 -13.44
CA ASP A 31 15.06 -18.62 -13.47
C ASP A 31 13.94 -17.69 -13.00
N GLY A 32 12.78 -18.24 -12.60
CA GLY A 32 11.65 -17.45 -12.14
C GLY A 32 10.76 -16.89 -13.24
N SER A 33 10.94 -17.30 -14.50
CA SER A 33 10.04 -16.96 -15.61
C SER A 33 8.64 -17.58 -15.40
N GLU A 34 8.55 -18.64 -14.60
CA GLU A 34 7.29 -19.27 -14.17
C GLU A 34 7.22 -19.40 -12.65
N LEU A 35 6.14 -18.91 -12.06
CA LEU A 35 5.85 -19.00 -10.63
C LEU A 35 4.43 -19.57 -10.40
N PRO A 36 4.23 -20.36 -9.32
CA PRO A 36 5.23 -20.85 -8.36
C PRO A 36 6.24 -21.80 -8.99
N PHE A 37 7.46 -21.84 -8.44
CA PHE A 37 8.47 -22.79 -8.91
C PHE A 37 7.93 -24.22 -8.90
N PRO A 38 8.25 -25.03 -9.92
CA PRO A 38 7.77 -26.41 -9.97
C PRO A 38 8.31 -27.23 -8.81
N PRO A 39 7.54 -28.21 -8.33
CA PRO A 39 7.98 -29.07 -7.22
C PRO A 39 9.18 -29.91 -7.65
N VAL A 40 10.19 -29.97 -6.78
CA VAL A 40 11.36 -30.83 -7.00
C VAL A 40 10.93 -32.31 -6.99
N PRO A 41 11.26 -33.10 -8.01
CA PRO A 41 10.95 -34.51 -8.02
C PRO A 41 11.58 -35.26 -6.83
N SER A 42 10.92 -36.29 -6.33
CA SER A 42 11.51 -37.14 -5.30
C SER A 42 12.60 -38.05 -5.89
N ALA A 43 13.77 -38.06 -5.26
CA ALA A 43 14.83 -39.03 -5.56
C ALA A 43 14.63 -40.37 -4.77
N SER A 44 13.64 -40.45 -3.90
CA SER A 44 13.30 -41.67 -3.17
C SER A 44 12.80 -42.76 -4.12
N LYS A 45 13.19 -44.00 -3.85
CA LYS A 45 12.78 -45.17 -4.61
C LYS A 45 11.98 -46.11 -3.70
N ALA A 46 10.73 -46.39 -4.07
CA ALA A 46 9.92 -47.37 -3.37
C ALA A 46 10.34 -48.79 -3.76
N GLY A 47 10.57 -49.61 -2.77
CA GLY A 47 10.74 -51.09 -2.92
C GLY A 47 9.47 -51.80 -2.44
N PRO A 48 9.40 -53.15 -2.63
CA PRO A 48 8.27 -53.96 -2.15
C PRO A 48 8.05 -53.89 -0.65
N THR A 49 9.09 -53.59 0.13
CA THR A 49 9.03 -53.43 1.58
C THR A 49 9.73 -52.16 2.01
N LEU A 50 9.50 -51.75 3.25
CA LEU A 50 10.17 -50.56 3.83
C LEU A 50 11.70 -50.75 3.83
N GLN A 51 12.18 -51.98 4.08
CA GLN A 51 13.62 -52.30 4.13
C GLN A 51 14.29 -52.23 2.75
N THR A 52 13.53 -52.43 1.68
CA THR A 52 14.02 -52.35 0.31
C THR A 52 13.78 -51.00 -0.35
N SER A 53 13.12 -50.08 0.36
CA SER A 53 12.88 -48.73 -0.08
C SER A 53 14.07 -47.81 0.29
N VAL A 54 14.42 -46.92 -0.60
CA VAL A 54 15.50 -45.90 -0.38
C VAL A 54 14.85 -44.54 -0.24
N HIS A 55 14.98 -43.96 0.93
CA HIS A 55 14.49 -42.61 1.21
C HIS A 55 15.58 -41.56 0.93
N HIS A 56 15.24 -40.57 0.14
CA HIS A 56 16.04 -39.36 -0.02
C HIS A 56 15.24 -38.16 0.44
N ARG A 57 15.77 -37.40 1.41
CA ARG A 57 15.13 -36.14 1.84
C ARG A 57 15.07 -35.18 0.65
N ARG A 58 13.86 -34.70 0.34
CA ARG A 58 13.69 -33.69 -0.74
C ARG A 58 14.32 -32.38 -0.27
N ALA A 59 15.34 -31.91 -0.97
CA ALA A 59 15.89 -30.59 -0.78
C ALA A 59 15.05 -29.59 -1.58
N GLN A 60 14.61 -28.53 -0.95
CA GLN A 60 14.02 -27.40 -1.64
C GLN A 60 15.15 -26.52 -2.16
N PRO A 61 15.16 -26.15 -3.44
CA PRO A 61 16.12 -25.19 -3.97
C PRO A 61 16.02 -23.85 -3.23
N ASN A 62 17.15 -23.25 -2.97
CA ASN A 62 17.16 -21.86 -2.52
C ASN A 62 17.24 -20.95 -3.77
N HIS A 63 16.16 -20.20 -4.00
CA HIS A 63 16.05 -19.28 -5.12
C HIS A 63 16.54 -17.86 -4.78
N LEU A 64 16.91 -17.61 -3.50
CA LEU A 64 17.42 -16.33 -3.07
C LEU A 64 18.89 -16.15 -3.46
N ALA A 65 19.23 -14.96 -3.92
CA ALA A 65 20.64 -14.55 -4.00
C ALA A 65 21.25 -14.59 -2.60
N LYS A 66 22.59 -14.84 -2.53
CA LYS A 66 23.30 -14.99 -1.24
C LYS A 66 23.10 -13.80 -0.33
N ASP A 67 23.08 -12.59 -0.90
CA ASP A 67 22.97 -11.33 -0.18
C ASP A 67 21.67 -10.59 -0.53
N ALA A 68 20.57 -11.32 -0.75
CA ALA A 68 19.28 -10.74 -1.10
C ALA A 68 18.87 -9.69 -0.05
N PRO A 69 18.60 -8.43 -0.46
CA PRO A 69 18.26 -7.36 0.48
C PRO A 69 16.86 -7.55 1.04
N ASN A 70 16.63 -7.04 2.24
CA ASN A 70 15.27 -6.80 2.71
C ASN A 70 14.65 -5.65 1.92
N VAL A 71 13.33 -5.58 1.91
CA VAL A 71 12.58 -4.49 1.26
C VAL A 71 11.53 -3.94 2.22
N LEU A 72 11.55 -2.63 2.42
CA LEU A 72 10.53 -1.89 3.16
C LEU A 72 9.96 -0.80 2.25
N ILE A 73 8.69 -0.94 1.88
CA ILE A 73 7.94 0.11 1.21
C ILE A 73 7.10 0.84 2.25
N ILE A 74 7.29 2.14 2.35
CA ILE A 74 6.51 3.05 3.20
C ILE A 74 5.66 3.90 2.26
N LEU A 75 4.35 3.91 2.47
CA LEU A 75 3.40 4.69 1.68
C LEU A 75 2.52 5.53 2.60
N ILE A 76 2.65 6.85 2.47
CA ILE A 76 1.82 7.80 3.21
C ILE A 76 0.58 8.13 2.38
N ASP A 77 -0.53 8.37 3.05
CA ASP A 77 -1.84 8.58 2.45
C ASP A 77 -2.19 10.08 2.38
N ASP A 78 -2.73 10.54 1.25
CA ASP A 78 -3.28 11.89 1.04
C ASP A 78 -2.35 13.07 1.39
N VAL A 79 -1.07 12.96 1.12
CA VAL A 79 -0.12 14.07 1.28
C VAL A 79 0.51 14.45 -0.05
N GLY A 80 0.81 15.74 -0.21
CA GLY A 80 1.42 16.26 -1.43
C GLY A 80 2.92 16.46 -1.29
N TYR A 81 3.64 16.35 -2.39
CA TYR A 81 5.07 16.59 -2.49
C TYR A 81 5.53 17.90 -1.83
N GLY A 82 4.81 19.00 -2.08
CA GLY A 82 5.16 20.32 -1.52
C GLY A 82 4.82 20.51 -0.05
N GLN A 83 4.30 19.51 0.66
CA GLN A 83 3.92 19.63 2.07
C GLN A 83 5.06 19.26 3.02
N ALA A 84 5.92 18.30 2.64
CA ALA A 84 7.05 17.85 3.45
C ALA A 84 8.20 18.87 3.47
N SER A 85 8.77 19.12 4.65
CA SER A 85 9.95 19.96 4.81
C SER A 85 11.15 19.48 3.99
N THR A 86 11.27 18.18 3.81
CA THR A 86 12.27 17.53 2.95
C THR A 86 12.28 18.10 1.53
N TYR A 87 11.11 18.45 1.00
CA TYR A 87 10.92 18.99 -0.36
C TYR A 87 10.52 20.47 -0.37
N GLY A 88 10.87 21.21 0.66
CA GLY A 88 10.60 22.66 0.75
C GLY A 88 9.26 23.02 1.39
N GLY A 89 8.46 22.03 1.81
CA GLY A 89 7.19 22.24 2.51
C GLY A 89 7.33 22.79 3.93
N GLU A 90 6.22 22.96 4.61
CA GLU A 90 6.18 23.56 5.95
C GLU A 90 5.91 22.56 7.07
N ILE A 91 5.64 21.31 6.71
CA ILE A 91 5.41 20.23 7.66
C ILE A 91 6.73 19.54 7.94
N ASN A 92 7.09 19.43 9.20
CA ASN A 92 8.34 18.82 9.64
C ASN A 92 8.34 17.30 9.42
N THR A 93 9.28 16.80 8.59
CA THR A 93 9.40 15.38 8.22
C THR A 93 10.85 14.90 8.36
N PRO A 94 11.38 14.84 9.60
CA PRO A 94 12.79 14.55 9.85
C PRO A 94 13.21 13.14 9.43
N ASN A 95 12.31 12.15 9.49
CA ASN A 95 12.63 10.79 9.10
C ASN A 95 12.65 10.60 7.59
N LEU A 96 11.73 11.25 6.86
CA LEU A 96 11.81 11.36 5.41
C LEU A 96 13.13 12.04 4.98
N THR A 97 13.51 13.13 5.66
CA THR A 97 14.78 13.83 5.41
C THR A 97 15.97 12.90 5.64
N ARG A 98 15.99 12.12 6.72
CA ARG A 98 17.04 11.13 7.02
C ARG A 98 17.21 10.11 5.90
N ILE A 99 16.10 9.59 5.36
CA ILE A 99 16.14 8.64 4.24
C ILE A 99 16.61 9.34 2.96
N ALA A 100 16.11 10.53 2.67
CA ALA A 100 16.52 11.32 1.50
C ALA A 100 18.04 11.62 1.50
N GLN A 101 18.62 11.94 2.65
CA GLN A 101 20.05 12.21 2.81
C GLN A 101 20.94 10.98 2.64
N SER A 102 20.41 9.78 2.91
CA SER A 102 21.15 8.51 2.81
C SER A 102 20.90 7.75 1.50
N GLY A 103 20.12 8.30 0.57
CA GLY A 103 19.69 7.62 -0.62
C GLY A 103 19.48 8.52 -1.83
N ILE A 104 18.58 8.13 -2.69
CA ILE A 104 18.21 8.83 -3.92
C ILE A 104 16.79 9.37 -3.75
N SER A 105 16.60 10.67 -4.03
CA SER A 105 15.29 11.30 -4.06
C SER A 105 14.85 11.55 -5.50
N TYR A 106 13.62 11.18 -5.81
CA TYR A 106 13.02 11.40 -7.11
C TYR A 106 12.11 12.63 -7.06
N ASN A 107 12.33 13.58 -7.95
CA ASN A 107 11.50 14.78 -8.10
C ASN A 107 10.57 14.74 -9.33
N ALA A 108 10.63 13.65 -10.10
CA ALA A 108 9.76 13.36 -11.24
C ALA A 108 9.09 11.97 -11.06
N PHE A 109 8.66 11.65 -9.85
CA PHE A 109 7.90 10.44 -9.54
C PHE A 109 6.40 10.77 -9.60
N HIS A 110 5.65 9.95 -10.32
CA HIS A 110 4.22 10.12 -10.53
C HIS A 110 3.45 8.90 -10.05
N ASN A 111 2.35 9.14 -9.39
CA ASN A 111 1.35 8.15 -9.02
C ASN A 111 0.03 8.44 -9.75
N THR A 112 -1.02 7.70 -9.43
CA THR A 112 -2.36 8.04 -9.92
C THR A 112 -2.98 9.10 -9.01
N SER A 113 -4.11 9.67 -9.42
CA SER A 113 -4.82 10.68 -8.63
C SER A 113 -5.71 10.10 -7.52
N ILE A 114 -5.69 8.78 -7.32
CA ILE A 114 -6.56 8.08 -6.35
C ILE A 114 -5.79 6.92 -5.70
N CYS A 115 -6.05 6.66 -4.43
CA CYS A 115 -5.31 5.71 -3.59
C CYS A 115 -5.34 4.25 -4.07
N SER A 116 -6.52 3.60 -4.27
CA SER A 116 -6.58 2.20 -4.74
C SER A 116 -5.85 1.95 -6.06
N PRO A 117 -6.02 2.77 -7.10
CA PRO A 117 -5.27 2.66 -8.34
C PRO A 117 -3.75 2.74 -8.15
N THR A 118 -3.27 3.68 -7.34
CA THR A 118 -1.84 3.79 -7.03
C THR A 118 -1.32 2.55 -6.32
N ARG A 119 -2.07 2.05 -5.31
CA ARG A 119 -1.70 0.85 -4.55
C ARG A 119 -1.68 -0.39 -5.44
N ALA A 120 -2.67 -0.56 -6.31
CA ALA A 120 -2.70 -1.64 -7.30
C ALA A 120 -1.51 -1.58 -8.27
N ALA A 121 -1.19 -0.39 -8.80
CA ALA A 121 -0.05 -0.20 -9.69
C ALA A 121 1.28 -0.49 -8.99
N LEU A 122 1.47 0.01 -7.76
CA LEU A 122 2.67 -0.21 -6.95
C LEU A 122 2.87 -1.70 -6.64
N LEU A 123 1.81 -2.39 -6.23
CA LEU A 123 1.89 -3.80 -5.85
C LEU A 123 2.09 -4.74 -7.05
N THR A 124 1.59 -4.39 -8.23
CA THR A 124 1.64 -5.27 -9.41
C THR A 124 2.71 -4.89 -10.43
N GLY A 125 3.29 -3.67 -10.33
CA GLY A 125 4.19 -3.12 -11.34
C GLY A 125 3.51 -2.88 -12.70
N ARG A 126 2.18 -2.77 -12.73
CA ARG A 126 1.38 -2.62 -13.95
C ARG A 126 0.53 -1.35 -13.90
N ASN A 127 0.15 -0.84 -15.06
CA ASN A 127 -0.86 0.21 -15.13
C ASN A 127 -2.13 -0.24 -14.40
N HIS A 128 -2.68 0.62 -13.57
CA HIS A 128 -3.80 0.32 -12.68
C HIS A 128 -5.06 -0.14 -13.43
N GLN A 129 -5.38 0.43 -14.61
CA GLN A 129 -6.52 0.01 -15.42
C GLN A 129 -6.33 -1.40 -15.99
N ARG A 130 -5.06 -1.79 -16.32
CA ARG A 130 -4.78 -3.15 -16.78
C ARG A 130 -4.96 -4.23 -15.71
N VAL A 131 -5.01 -3.81 -14.47
CA VAL A 131 -5.26 -4.69 -13.31
C VAL A 131 -6.61 -4.40 -12.65
N GLY A 132 -7.56 -3.85 -13.40
CA GLY A 132 -8.93 -3.68 -12.94
C GLY A 132 -9.17 -2.51 -11.98
N SER A 133 -8.15 -1.73 -11.64
CA SER A 133 -8.22 -0.68 -10.60
C SER A 133 -8.22 0.72 -11.23
N GLY A 134 -9.12 0.97 -12.19
CA GLY A 134 -9.30 2.29 -12.81
C GLY A 134 -9.96 3.32 -11.89
N THR A 135 -10.59 2.87 -10.80
CA THR A 135 -11.20 3.69 -9.75
C THR A 135 -11.01 3.02 -8.38
N ILE A 136 -11.48 3.66 -7.30
CA ILE A 136 -11.47 3.05 -5.96
C ILE A 136 -12.45 1.87 -5.87
N ALA A 137 -12.20 0.96 -4.94
CA ALA A 137 -12.98 -0.27 -4.81
C ALA A 137 -14.47 0.00 -4.55
N GLU A 138 -14.81 1.07 -3.84
CA GLU A 138 -16.18 1.49 -3.50
C GLU A 138 -16.97 2.05 -4.70
N ARG A 139 -16.26 2.45 -5.76
CA ARG A 139 -16.87 2.98 -7.00
C ARG A 139 -16.63 2.06 -8.20
N ALA A 140 -16.33 0.79 -7.92
CA ALA A 140 -16.14 -0.22 -8.96
C ALA A 140 -17.40 -0.40 -9.82
N VAL A 141 -17.18 -0.69 -11.10
CA VAL A 141 -18.23 -0.95 -12.10
C VAL A 141 -17.81 -2.13 -12.97
N ASP A 142 -18.77 -2.76 -13.67
CA ASP A 142 -18.54 -3.96 -14.48
C ASP A 142 -17.83 -3.68 -15.83
N TRP A 143 -17.11 -2.59 -15.95
CA TRP A 143 -16.36 -2.28 -17.15
C TRP A 143 -14.92 -2.79 -17.02
N ASP A 144 -14.36 -3.25 -18.14
CA ASP A 144 -12.96 -3.64 -18.22
C ASP A 144 -12.05 -2.52 -17.69
N GLY A 145 -11.14 -2.89 -16.79
CA GLY A 145 -10.22 -1.96 -16.14
C GLY A 145 -10.80 -1.20 -14.94
N TYR A 146 -12.09 -1.34 -14.59
CA TYR A 146 -12.76 -0.58 -13.52
C TYR A 146 -13.48 -1.47 -12.50
N THR A 147 -13.17 -2.76 -12.48
CA THR A 147 -13.82 -3.75 -11.60
C THR A 147 -13.44 -3.61 -10.12
N GLY A 148 -12.44 -2.77 -9.79
CA GLY A 148 -11.94 -2.61 -8.43
C GLY A 148 -11.20 -3.85 -7.88
N VAL A 149 -10.90 -4.83 -8.75
CA VAL A 149 -10.30 -6.13 -8.37
C VAL A 149 -9.03 -6.37 -9.14
N ILE A 150 -7.91 -6.55 -8.44
CA ILE A 150 -6.67 -7.04 -9.04
C ILE A 150 -6.89 -8.51 -9.44
N PRO A 151 -6.80 -8.87 -10.73
CA PRO A 151 -7.08 -10.23 -11.17
C PRO A 151 -5.95 -11.18 -10.74
N LYS A 152 -6.29 -12.44 -10.46
CA LYS A 152 -5.29 -13.46 -10.08
C LYS A 152 -4.32 -13.85 -11.22
N THR A 153 -4.53 -13.34 -12.41
CA THR A 153 -3.58 -13.41 -13.54
C THR A 153 -2.46 -12.36 -13.44
N SER A 154 -2.53 -11.47 -12.45
CA SER A 154 -1.50 -10.45 -12.16
C SER A 154 -0.95 -10.68 -10.77
N ALA A 155 0.26 -11.23 -10.70
CA ALA A 155 0.93 -11.42 -9.42
C ALA A 155 1.32 -10.06 -8.81
N THR A 156 1.26 -9.98 -7.49
CA THR A 156 1.83 -8.86 -6.73
C THR A 156 3.31 -9.09 -6.47
N VAL A 157 4.03 -8.03 -6.15
CA VAL A 157 5.42 -8.12 -5.68
C VAL A 157 5.55 -9.02 -4.45
N ALA A 158 4.55 -9.04 -3.56
CA ALA A 158 4.52 -9.92 -2.40
C ALA A 158 4.45 -11.40 -2.80
N GLU A 159 3.60 -11.76 -3.77
CA GLU A 159 3.51 -13.12 -4.30
C GLU A 159 4.83 -13.57 -4.95
N VAL A 160 5.43 -12.69 -5.74
CA VAL A 160 6.72 -12.96 -6.38
C VAL A 160 7.80 -13.19 -5.32
N LEU A 161 8.01 -12.23 -4.43
CA LEU A 161 9.05 -12.32 -3.40
C LEU A 161 8.85 -13.51 -2.45
N LYS A 162 7.60 -13.81 -2.08
CA LYS A 162 7.26 -14.99 -1.27
C LYS A 162 7.71 -16.29 -1.96
N ASN A 163 7.47 -16.42 -3.27
CA ASN A 163 7.91 -17.59 -4.04
C ASN A 163 9.43 -17.73 -4.07
N TYR A 164 10.17 -16.62 -4.06
CA TYR A 164 11.63 -16.64 -3.92
C TYR A 164 12.11 -16.96 -2.51
N GLY A 165 11.25 -16.90 -1.49
CA GLY A 165 11.59 -17.27 -0.10
C GLY A 165 11.64 -16.11 0.88
N TYR A 166 11.23 -14.90 0.49
CA TYR A 166 11.03 -13.79 1.40
C TYR A 166 9.93 -14.07 2.41
N LYS A 167 10.05 -13.49 3.58
CA LYS A 167 8.95 -13.33 4.53
C LYS A 167 8.21 -12.04 4.23
N THR A 168 6.90 -12.10 4.09
CA THR A 168 6.10 -10.98 3.58
C THR A 168 5.08 -10.52 4.61
N ALA A 169 5.01 -9.21 4.86
CA ALA A 169 4.05 -8.61 5.78
C ALA A 169 3.51 -7.29 5.25
N ALA A 170 2.23 -7.00 5.54
CA ALA A 170 1.61 -5.72 5.27
C ALA A 170 1.00 -5.13 6.54
N PHE A 171 1.15 -3.80 6.71
CA PHE A 171 0.62 -3.06 7.85
C PHE A 171 -0.10 -1.82 7.36
N GLY A 172 -1.34 -1.63 7.82
CA GLY A 172 -2.14 -0.43 7.57
C GLY A 172 -3.18 -0.58 6.48
N LYS A 173 -3.33 0.46 5.65
CA LYS A 173 -4.35 0.57 4.61
C LYS A 173 -4.10 -0.37 3.44
N TRP A 174 -5.09 -1.20 3.13
CA TRP A 174 -5.05 -2.08 1.96
C TRP A 174 -5.76 -1.47 0.74
N HIS A 175 -7.02 -1.15 0.85
CA HIS A 175 -7.88 -0.49 -0.13
C HIS A 175 -7.91 -1.14 -1.53
N ASN A 176 -7.76 -2.46 -1.61
CA ASN A 176 -7.84 -3.27 -2.83
C ASN A 176 -8.74 -4.52 -2.67
N THR A 177 -9.55 -4.55 -1.61
CA THR A 177 -10.61 -5.53 -1.43
C THR A 177 -11.94 -4.92 -1.87
N PRO A 178 -12.76 -5.60 -2.68
CA PRO A 178 -14.11 -5.14 -2.98
C PRO A 178 -14.90 -4.85 -1.71
N ALA A 179 -15.68 -3.78 -1.70
CA ALA A 179 -16.36 -3.30 -0.49
C ALA A 179 -17.29 -4.35 0.15
N ASP A 180 -17.98 -5.13 -0.68
CA ASP A 180 -18.86 -6.24 -0.26
C ASP A 180 -18.10 -7.46 0.30
N GLN A 181 -16.78 -7.52 0.13
CA GLN A 181 -15.92 -8.62 0.58
C GLN A 181 -15.07 -8.26 1.81
N THR A 182 -15.29 -7.09 2.41
CA THR A 182 -14.59 -6.66 3.63
C THR A 182 -15.25 -7.15 4.92
N THR A 183 -16.00 -8.26 4.85
CA THR A 183 -16.76 -8.81 5.98
C THR A 183 -16.01 -9.94 6.68
N ALA A 184 -16.39 -10.22 7.95
CA ALA A 184 -15.82 -11.35 8.71
C ALA A 184 -16.03 -12.72 8.06
N MET A 185 -16.92 -12.82 7.07
CA MET A 185 -17.20 -14.05 6.32
C MET A 185 -16.43 -14.12 4.98
N GLY A 186 -15.63 -13.10 4.65
CA GLY A 186 -14.93 -13.03 3.38
C GLY A 186 -15.84 -12.80 2.18
N PRO A 187 -15.44 -13.29 0.99
CA PRO A 187 -14.29 -14.16 0.69
C PRO A 187 -12.94 -13.47 0.93
N PHE A 188 -11.93 -14.24 1.34
CA PHE A 188 -10.63 -13.72 1.78
C PHE A 188 -9.56 -13.70 0.68
N ASP A 189 -9.88 -14.19 -0.52
CA ASP A 189 -8.93 -14.29 -1.62
C ASP A 189 -8.49 -12.93 -2.20
N LYS A 190 -9.24 -11.85 -1.89
CA LYS A 190 -8.91 -10.46 -2.24
C LYS A 190 -8.35 -9.65 -1.06
N TRP A 191 -8.15 -10.28 0.07
CA TRP A 191 -7.47 -9.68 1.21
C TRP A 191 -5.95 -9.74 1.02
N PRO A 192 -5.14 -9.01 1.80
CA PRO A 192 -3.68 -9.01 1.65
C PRO A 192 -3.06 -10.41 1.63
N ASN A 193 -3.55 -11.32 2.48
CA ASN A 193 -3.06 -12.70 2.52
C ASN A 193 -3.31 -13.46 1.20
N GLY A 194 -4.40 -13.18 0.51
CA GLY A 194 -4.70 -13.72 -0.81
C GLY A 194 -3.80 -13.17 -1.92
N TYR A 195 -3.07 -12.10 -1.67
CA TYR A 195 -2.13 -11.44 -2.59
C TYR A 195 -0.67 -11.58 -2.15
N GLY A 196 -0.34 -12.62 -1.37
CA GLY A 196 1.03 -13.01 -1.10
C GLY A 196 1.63 -12.51 0.22
N PHE A 197 0.91 -11.75 1.03
CA PHE A 197 1.36 -11.39 2.36
C PHE A 197 1.11 -12.51 3.36
N GLU A 198 2.15 -13.01 4.01
CA GLU A 198 2.04 -14.06 5.03
C GLU A 198 1.46 -13.51 6.35
N TYR A 199 1.60 -12.21 6.56
CA TYR A 199 1.04 -11.49 7.71
C TYR A 199 0.42 -10.18 7.26
N PHE A 200 -0.72 -9.85 7.83
CA PHE A 200 -1.41 -8.58 7.65
C PHE A 200 -1.94 -8.07 8.99
N TYR A 201 -1.77 -6.78 9.23
CA TYR A 201 -2.41 -6.06 10.32
C TYR A 201 -2.79 -4.66 9.87
N GLY A 202 -4.07 -4.31 9.90
CA GLY A 202 -4.52 -3.00 9.43
C GLY A 202 -6.00 -2.96 9.08
N PHE A 203 -6.35 -2.20 8.05
CA PHE A 203 -7.74 -2.06 7.62
C PHE A 203 -7.88 -2.22 6.10
N LEU A 204 -9.06 -2.67 5.68
CA LEU A 204 -9.32 -3.08 4.28
C LEU A 204 -9.89 -1.96 3.43
N ALA A 205 -10.63 -1.04 4.04
CA ALA A 205 -11.33 0.08 3.38
C ALA A 205 -10.40 1.24 2.99
N GLY A 206 -10.97 2.26 2.36
CA GLY A 206 -10.27 3.48 1.97
C GLY A 206 -9.91 4.39 3.14
N GLU A 207 -10.70 4.37 4.19
CA GLU A 207 -10.52 5.18 5.39
C GLU A 207 -10.92 4.44 6.66
N THR A 208 -10.46 4.92 7.80
CA THR A 208 -10.89 4.45 9.12
C THR A 208 -10.56 5.50 10.19
N SER A 209 -11.25 5.47 11.31
CA SER A 209 -10.86 6.26 12.48
C SER A 209 -9.45 5.86 12.96
N GLN A 210 -8.64 6.83 13.39
CA GLN A 210 -7.35 6.53 14.01
C GLN A 210 -7.49 6.17 15.50
N TRP A 211 -8.64 6.52 16.12
CA TRP A 211 -8.93 6.24 17.51
C TRP A 211 -9.73 4.95 17.73
N GLU A 212 -10.65 4.67 16.80
CA GLU A 212 -11.52 3.48 16.81
C GLU A 212 -11.56 2.86 15.41
N PRO A 213 -10.46 2.30 14.94
CA PRO A 213 -10.38 1.74 13.59
C PRO A 213 -11.12 0.41 13.49
N ARG A 214 -11.64 0.11 12.29
CA ARG A 214 -12.08 -1.23 11.94
C ARG A 214 -10.88 -2.06 11.50
N LEU A 215 -10.36 -2.87 12.39
CA LEU A 215 -9.14 -3.63 12.18
C LEU A 215 -9.37 -5.05 11.64
N ALA A 216 -8.36 -5.53 10.92
CA ALA A 216 -8.21 -6.93 10.56
C ALA A 216 -6.78 -7.39 10.86
N GLU A 217 -6.66 -8.60 11.41
CA GLU A 217 -5.41 -9.33 11.49
C GLU A 217 -5.53 -10.59 10.64
N ASN A 218 -4.71 -10.69 9.61
CA ASN A 218 -4.79 -11.72 8.57
C ASN A 218 -6.19 -11.77 7.94
N THR A 219 -6.97 -12.81 8.22
CA THR A 219 -8.34 -13.00 7.69
C THR A 219 -9.41 -12.84 8.79
N SER A 220 -9.06 -12.25 9.91
CA SER A 220 -9.97 -12.04 11.04
C SER A 220 -10.22 -10.57 11.27
N ILE A 221 -11.48 -10.16 11.37
CA ILE A 221 -11.85 -8.85 11.89
C ILE A 221 -11.62 -8.86 13.40
N ILE A 222 -10.96 -7.84 13.90
CA ILE A 222 -10.61 -7.72 15.31
C ILE A 222 -11.03 -6.35 15.85
N GLU A 223 -11.23 -6.28 17.16
CA GLU A 223 -11.47 -5.00 17.86
C GLU A 223 -10.14 -4.28 18.12
N PRO A 224 -10.08 -2.95 18.01
CA PRO A 224 -8.90 -2.21 18.41
C PRO A 224 -8.64 -2.31 19.91
N PRO A 225 -7.39 -2.17 20.37
CA PRO A 225 -7.08 -2.12 21.79
C PRO A 225 -7.83 -0.99 22.50
N ASN A 226 -8.58 -1.32 23.54
CA ASN A 226 -9.27 -0.34 24.39
C ASN A 226 -8.27 0.26 25.41
N THR A 227 -7.30 1.03 24.91
CA THR A 227 -6.25 1.66 25.71
C THR A 227 -6.40 3.18 25.63
N PRO A 228 -6.43 3.91 26.76
CA PRO A 228 -6.45 5.36 26.74
C PRO A 228 -5.29 5.94 25.92
N GLY A 229 -5.59 6.83 24.98
CA GLY A 229 -4.59 7.42 24.09
C GLY A 229 -4.18 6.50 22.92
N TYR A 230 -4.90 5.41 22.66
CA TYR A 230 -4.67 4.58 21.46
C TYR A 230 -4.68 5.43 20.19
N HIS A 231 -3.79 5.13 19.28
CA HIS A 231 -3.76 5.71 17.94
C HIS A 231 -3.29 4.67 16.92
N LEU A 232 -4.07 4.45 15.86
CA LEU A 232 -3.81 3.41 14.86
C LEU A 232 -2.40 3.47 14.27
N THR A 233 -1.90 4.66 13.92
CA THR A 233 -0.57 4.77 13.30
C THR A 233 0.55 4.35 14.25
N GLU A 234 0.40 4.59 15.56
CA GLU A 234 1.32 4.11 16.60
C GLU A 234 1.26 2.58 16.71
N ASP A 235 0.05 2.04 16.75
CA ASP A 235 -0.21 0.61 16.84
C ASP A 235 0.33 -0.16 15.62
N LEU A 236 0.19 0.41 14.42
CA LEU A 236 0.79 -0.14 13.20
C LEU A 236 2.32 -0.23 13.30
N ALA A 237 2.97 0.81 13.84
CA ALA A 237 4.42 0.80 14.07
C ALA A 237 4.82 -0.25 15.10
N ASP A 238 4.06 -0.39 16.20
CA ASP A 238 4.30 -1.41 17.23
C ASP A 238 4.18 -2.82 16.67
N HIS A 239 3.16 -3.09 15.84
CA HIS A 239 2.99 -4.38 15.17
C HIS A 239 4.11 -4.67 14.17
N ALA A 240 4.53 -3.69 13.37
CA ALA A 240 5.65 -3.85 12.44
C ALA A 240 6.96 -4.15 13.18
N ILE A 241 7.27 -3.41 14.25
CA ILE A 241 8.43 -3.64 15.11
C ILE A 241 8.33 -5.03 15.78
N GLY A 242 7.17 -5.39 16.30
CA GLY A 242 6.92 -6.71 16.88
C GLY A 242 7.14 -7.85 15.88
N TRP A 243 6.68 -7.67 14.64
CA TRP A 243 6.90 -8.61 13.56
C TRP A 243 8.38 -8.71 13.18
N LEU A 244 9.10 -7.60 13.08
CA LEU A 244 10.55 -7.59 12.82
C LEU A 244 11.33 -8.35 13.90
N LYS A 245 10.97 -8.19 15.18
CA LYS A 245 11.57 -8.95 16.28
C LYS A 245 11.32 -10.46 16.17
N LYS A 246 10.08 -10.85 15.82
CA LYS A 246 9.73 -12.25 15.55
C LYS A 246 10.50 -12.79 14.35
N HIS A 247 10.58 -12.03 13.25
CA HIS A 247 11.35 -12.40 12.08
C HIS A 247 12.82 -12.65 12.42
N GLN A 248 13.45 -11.75 13.16
CA GLN A 248 14.84 -11.89 13.62
C GLN A 248 15.06 -13.14 14.47
N SER A 249 14.06 -13.53 15.27
CA SER A 249 14.16 -14.69 16.17
C SER A 249 13.93 -16.03 15.45
N TYR A 250 12.99 -16.08 14.51
CA TYR A 250 12.55 -17.34 13.92
C TYR A 250 13.08 -17.61 12.51
N THR A 251 13.41 -16.55 11.76
CA THR A 251 13.87 -16.67 10.37
C THR A 251 14.95 -15.66 10.02
N PRO A 252 16.04 -15.54 10.83
CA PRO A 252 17.06 -14.49 10.69
C PRO A 252 17.78 -14.52 9.34
N ASP A 253 17.87 -15.71 8.71
CA ASP A 253 18.58 -15.94 7.44
C ASP A 253 17.71 -15.68 6.20
N LYS A 254 16.43 -15.34 6.39
CA LYS A 254 15.54 -15.01 5.28
C LYS A 254 15.39 -13.50 5.16
N PRO A 255 15.41 -12.95 3.95
CA PRO A 255 15.04 -11.57 3.76
C PRO A 255 13.54 -11.37 3.97
N PHE A 256 13.13 -10.14 4.24
CA PHE A 256 11.73 -9.78 4.36
C PHE A 256 11.31 -8.73 3.32
N PHE A 257 10.02 -8.74 3.02
CA PHE A 257 9.31 -7.68 2.32
C PHE A 257 8.21 -7.15 3.23
N ILE A 258 8.27 -5.87 3.56
CA ILE A 258 7.26 -5.16 4.34
C ILE A 258 6.63 -4.07 3.49
N TYR A 259 5.30 -4.06 3.44
CA TYR A 259 4.47 -2.97 2.93
C TYR A 259 3.86 -2.25 4.13
N PHE A 260 4.42 -1.08 4.49
CA PHE A 260 3.98 -0.24 5.60
C PHE A 260 3.22 0.96 5.03
N ALA A 261 1.90 0.83 4.92
CA ALA A 261 1.02 1.80 4.29
C ALA A 261 0.06 2.38 5.33
N THR A 262 0.41 3.52 5.92
CA THR A 262 -0.41 4.15 6.95
C THR A 262 -1.71 4.71 6.38
N GLY A 263 -2.71 4.95 7.23
CA GLY A 263 -3.88 5.75 6.89
C GLY A 263 -3.66 7.26 7.10
N GLY A 264 -2.52 7.66 7.63
CA GLY A 264 -2.16 9.07 7.81
C GLY A 264 -1.53 9.64 6.53
N ALA A 265 -2.00 10.80 6.05
CA ALA A 265 -2.94 11.71 6.72
C ALA A 265 -4.30 11.85 6.01
N HIS A 266 -4.88 10.73 5.54
CA HIS A 266 -6.25 10.73 5.00
C HIS A 266 -7.27 11.19 6.07
N GLY A 267 -8.37 11.77 5.64
CA GLY A 267 -9.51 12.02 6.54
C GLY A 267 -10.06 10.71 7.16
N PRO A 268 -10.61 10.77 8.37
CA PRO A 268 -10.63 11.90 9.29
C PRO A 268 -9.24 12.24 9.86
N HIS A 269 -8.94 13.52 9.98
CA HIS A 269 -7.63 14.01 10.46
C HIS A 269 -7.53 13.86 11.98
N HIS A 270 -7.32 12.65 12.43
CA HIS A 270 -7.23 12.30 13.85
C HIS A 270 -5.77 12.32 14.31
N VAL A 271 -5.47 13.19 15.25
CA VAL A 271 -4.15 13.27 15.90
C VAL A 271 -4.26 13.92 17.27
N ALA A 272 -3.43 13.52 18.23
CA ALA A 272 -3.42 14.09 19.57
C ALA A 272 -3.14 15.61 19.52
N PRO A 273 -3.83 16.41 20.36
CA PRO A 273 -3.73 17.87 20.37
C PRO A 273 -2.31 18.42 20.48
N ALA A 274 -1.40 17.69 21.10
CA ALA A 274 0.01 18.07 21.23
C ALA A 274 0.70 18.19 19.86
N TRP A 275 0.32 17.40 18.86
CA TRP A 275 0.87 17.47 17.51
C TRP A 275 0.30 18.66 16.74
N THR A 276 -1.01 18.90 16.82
CA THR A 276 -1.67 20.07 16.25
C THR A 276 -1.04 21.38 16.81
N ALA A 277 -0.79 21.42 18.11
CA ALA A 277 -0.24 22.60 18.79
C ALA A 277 1.14 23.04 18.28
N LYS A 278 1.95 22.13 17.72
CA LYS A 278 3.25 22.45 17.11
C LYS A 278 3.12 23.40 15.92
N TYR A 279 1.95 23.41 15.28
CA TYR A 279 1.70 24.20 14.06
C TYR A 279 0.86 25.45 14.31
N LYS A 280 0.48 25.72 15.56
CA LYS A 280 -0.31 26.90 15.89
C LYS A 280 0.33 28.18 15.36
N GLY A 281 -0.42 28.91 14.55
CA GLY A 281 -0.01 30.18 13.97
C GLY A 281 0.96 30.09 12.78
N LYS A 282 1.37 28.89 12.35
CA LYS A 282 2.30 28.74 11.22
C LYS A 282 1.68 29.05 9.85
N PHE A 283 0.37 29.08 9.77
CA PHE A 283 -0.38 29.24 8.53
C PHE A 283 -1.24 30.50 8.51
N ASP A 284 -1.07 31.42 9.48
CA ASP A 284 -1.94 32.59 9.70
C ASP A 284 -1.99 33.55 8.49
N ASP A 285 -0.94 33.57 7.67
CA ASP A 285 -0.86 34.37 6.44
C ASP A 285 -1.50 33.71 5.21
N GLY A 286 -2.04 32.48 5.36
CA GLY A 286 -2.89 31.82 4.39
C GLY A 286 -2.18 31.06 3.28
N TYR A 287 -3.02 30.50 2.40
CA TYR A 287 -2.61 29.51 1.40
C TYR A 287 -1.69 30.05 0.32
N GLU A 288 -1.97 31.26 -0.17
CA GLU A 288 -1.17 31.88 -1.24
C GLU A 288 0.23 32.19 -0.74
N ALA A 289 0.36 32.82 0.42
CA ALA A 289 1.65 33.12 1.02
C ALA A 289 2.46 31.84 1.32
N MET A 290 1.82 30.80 1.80
CA MET A 290 2.45 29.51 2.01
C MET A 290 2.99 28.93 0.69
N ARG A 291 2.20 28.94 -0.39
CA ARG A 291 2.60 28.42 -1.70
C ARG A 291 3.82 29.18 -2.25
N GLU A 292 3.86 30.50 -2.12
CA GLU A 292 5.01 31.33 -2.51
C GLU A 292 6.28 30.94 -1.72
N ARG A 293 6.17 30.72 -0.43
CA ARG A 293 7.31 30.26 0.38
C ARG A 293 7.80 28.89 -0.02
N ILE A 294 6.88 27.97 -0.31
CA ILE A 294 7.22 26.59 -0.73
C ILE A 294 7.99 26.61 -2.05
N ILE A 295 7.45 27.25 -3.09
CA ILE A 295 8.12 27.29 -4.41
C ILE A 295 9.48 27.98 -4.35
N LYS A 296 9.61 29.02 -3.52
CA LYS A 296 10.90 29.67 -3.28
C LYS A 296 11.93 28.69 -2.72
N ARG A 297 11.58 27.96 -1.64
CA ARG A 297 12.48 26.97 -1.03
C ARG A 297 12.79 25.81 -1.98
N GLN A 298 11.82 25.37 -2.78
CA GLN A 298 12.03 24.31 -3.78
C GLN A 298 13.02 24.74 -4.86
N LYS A 299 13.00 26.00 -5.30
CA LYS A 299 13.98 26.55 -6.22
C LYS A 299 15.37 26.66 -5.57
N GLU A 300 15.44 27.19 -4.36
CA GLU A 300 16.69 27.38 -3.61
C GLU A 300 17.39 26.04 -3.33
N SER A 301 16.63 24.99 -3.06
CA SER A 301 17.14 23.63 -2.79
C SER A 301 17.31 22.78 -4.07
N GLY A 302 16.95 23.28 -5.23
CA GLY A 302 17.09 22.59 -6.50
C GLY A 302 16.06 21.49 -6.76
N TRP A 303 14.99 21.41 -5.98
CA TRP A 303 13.89 20.45 -6.21
C TRP A 303 13.13 20.73 -7.50
N VAL A 304 13.04 22.00 -7.89
CA VAL A 304 12.45 22.44 -9.14
C VAL A 304 13.40 23.40 -9.87
N PRO A 305 13.37 23.46 -11.21
CA PRO A 305 14.16 24.43 -11.97
C PRO A 305 13.88 25.88 -11.54
N GLN A 306 14.88 26.78 -11.63
CA GLN A 306 14.71 28.19 -11.29
C GLN A 306 13.63 28.90 -12.11
N ALA A 307 13.45 28.48 -13.37
CA ALA A 307 12.43 29.01 -14.28
C ALA A 307 11.01 28.49 -14.00
N THR A 308 10.81 27.58 -13.03
CA THR A 308 9.49 27.06 -12.69
C THR A 308 8.59 28.19 -12.21
N GLU A 309 7.41 28.30 -12.81
CA GLU A 309 6.38 29.24 -12.37
C GLU A 309 5.39 28.55 -11.43
N LEU A 310 4.96 29.29 -10.40
CA LEU A 310 3.90 28.81 -9.52
C LEU A 310 2.59 28.75 -10.29
N THR A 311 1.94 27.58 -10.27
CA THR A 311 0.64 27.41 -10.93
C THR A 311 -0.41 28.36 -10.34
N ARG A 312 -1.33 28.81 -11.18
CA ARG A 312 -2.47 29.60 -10.71
C ARG A 312 -3.30 28.77 -9.73
N ARG A 313 -3.93 29.45 -8.79
CA ARG A 313 -4.94 28.81 -7.93
C ARG A 313 -6.09 28.27 -8.79
N VAL A 314 -6.59 27.10 -8.47
CA VAL A 314 -7.77 26.53 -9.14
C VAL A 314 -8.98 27.40 -8.80
N GLU A 315 -9.77 27.78 -9.80
CA GLU A 315 -10.91 28.72 -9.63
C GLU A 315 -11.96 28.24 -8.63
N SER A 316 -12.18 26.92 -8.54
CA SER A 316 -13.11 26.31 -7.58
C SER A 316 -12.64 26.41 -6.13
N MET A 317 -11.35 26.72 -5.89
CA MET A 317 -10.82 26.90 -4.53
C MET A 317 -10.92 28.39 -4.17
N PRO A 318 -11.52 28.76 -3.03
CA PRO A 318 -11.58 30.16 -2.60
C PRO A 318 -10.17 30.70 -2.33
N ALA A 319 -9.94 31.97 -2.68
CA ALA A 319 -8.73 32.68 -2.25
C ALA A 319 -8.76 32.90 -0.74
N TRP A 320 -7.59 32.89 -0.08
CA TRP A 320 -7.53 33.11 1.37
C TRP A 320 -8.26 34.37 1.80
N ASP A 321 -8.03 35.49 1.10
CA ASP A 321 -8.64 36.75 1.42
C ASP A 321 -10.17 36.80 1.19
N SER A 322 -10.69 35.86 0.37
CA SER A 322 -12.15 35.73 0.14
C SER A 322 -12.85 34.91 1.21
N ILE A 323 -12.10 34.21 2.08
CA ILE A 323 -12.67 33.43 3.17
C ILE A 323 -13.15 34.40 4.27
N PRO A 324 -14.40 34.27 4.71
CA PRO A 324 -14.94 35.09 5.81
C PRO A 324 -14.06 35.03 7.05
N ALA A 325 -13.85 36.17 7.70
CA ALA A 325 -13.03 36.24 8.91
C ALA A 325 -13.50 35.29 10.02
N SER A 326 -14.81 35.01 10.09
CA SER A 326 -15.39 34.03 11.02
C SER A 326 -15.01 32.57 10.74
N GLU A 327 -14.67 32.25 9.48
CA GLU A 327 -14.32 30.89 9.06
C GLU A 327 -12.81 30.62 9.07
N ARG A 328 -11.98 31.65 9.00
CA ARG A 328 -10.51 31.51 8.98
C ARG A 328 -9.94 30.69 10.14
N PRO A 329 -10.39 30.85 11.39
CA PRO A 329 -9.90 30.03 12.51
C PRO A 329 -10.12 28.53 12.29
N PHE A 330 -11.22 28.16 11.62
CA PHE A 330 -11.51 26.78 11.28
C PHE A 330 -10.55 26.25 10.19
N GLN A 331 -10.33 27.02 9.13
CA GLN A 331 -9.39 26.65 8.07
C GLN A 331 -7.96 26.49 8.60
N LEU A 332 -7.52 27.41 9.47
CA LEU A 332 -6.22 27.31 10.13
C LEU A 332 -6.11 26.06 11.00
N ARG A 333 -7.15 25.75 11.78
CA ARG A 333 -7.15 24.56 12.64
C ARG A 333 -7.10 23.28 11.81
N LEU A 334 -7.79 23.19 10.66
CA LEU A 334 -7.69 22.04 9.75
C LEU A 334 -6.25 21.87 9.25
N MET A 335 -5.60 22.94 8.83
CA MET A 335 -4.20 22.89 8.37
C MET A 335 -3.25 22.49 9.49
N GLU A 336 -3.41 23.05 10.69
CA GLU A 336 -2.60 22.71 11.86
C GLU A 336 -2.76 21.24 12.26
N THR A 337 -3.99 20.73 12.20
CA THR A 337 -4.30 19.33 12.54
C THR A 337 -3.74 18.37 11.47
N PHE A 338 -3.93 18.67 10.18
CA PHE A 338 -3.34 17.93 9.10
C PHE A 338 -1.81 17.89 9.21
N ALA A 339 -1.18 19.04 9.42
CA ALA A 339 0.28 19.12 9.56
C ALA A 339 0.79 18.32 10.76
N GLY A 340 0.09 18.39 11.89
CA GLY A 340 0.38 17.57 13.07
C GLY A 340 0.25 16.08 12.80
N PHE A 341 -0.75 15.67 12.02
CA PHE A 341 -0.96 14.27 11.67
C PHE A 341 0.12 13.74 10.73
N VAL A 342 0.55 14.53 9.75
CA VAL A 342 1.67 14.18 8.85
C VAL A 342 2.98 14.02 9.65
N GLU A 343 3.32 14.99 10.52
CA GLU A 343 4.53 14.90 11.36
C GLU A 343 4.46 13.70 12.32
N HIS A 344 3.31 13.44 12.94
CA HIS A 344 3.10 12.26 13.76
C HIS A 344 3.35 10.97 12.99
N THR A 345 2.82 10.89 11.76
CA THR A 345 3.00 9.72 10.89
C THR A 345 4.47 9.51 10.53
N ASP A 346 5.20 10.59 10.16
CA ASP A 346 6.65 10.52 9.91
C ASP A 346 7.42 10.05 11.16
N ALA A 347 6.99 10.46 12.36
CA ALA A 347 7.61 10.00 13.60
C ALA A 347 7.40 8.49 13.83
N GLN A 348 6.21 7.95 13.51
CA GLN A 348 5.96 6.51 13.64
C GLN A 348 6.73 5.70 12.60
N VAL A 349 6.86 6.21 11.37
CA VAL A 349 7.76 5.64 10.36
C VAL A 349 9.20 5.60 10.87
N GLY A 350 9.64 6.67 11.52
CA GLY A 350 10.97 6.76 12.16
C GLY A 350 11.23 5.60 13.11
N ARG A 351 10.27 5.24 13.96
CA ARG A 351 10.39 4.11 14.91
C ARG A 351 10.65 2.77 14.20
N VAL A 352 10.00 2.53 13.07
CA VAL A 352 10.22 1.30 12.27
C VAL A 352 11.63 1.29 11.68
N ILE A 353 12.11 2.44 11.18
CA ILE A 353 13.47 2.57 10.63
C ILE A 353 14.51 2.38 11.75
N ASP A 354 14.30 2.96 12.94
CA ASP A 354 15.17 2.80 14.10
C ASP A 354 15.30 1.33 14.52
N GLU A 355 14.24 0.54 14.39
CA GLU A 355 14.30 -0.90 14.66
C GLU A 355 15.21 -1.63 13.66
N LEU A 356 15.22 -1.23 12.38
CA LEU A 356 16.15 -1.78 11.38
C LEU A 356 17.59 -1.41 11.71
N GLU A 357 17.84 -0.20 12.17
CA GLU A 357 19.18 0.24 12.62
C GLU A 357 19.62 -0.54 13.86
N ARG A 358 18.76 -0.62 14.87
CA ARG A 358 19.00 -1.36 16.11
C ARG A 358 19.33 -2.83 15.90
N THR A 359 18.73 -3.44 14.88
CA THR A 359 18.94 -4.87 14.54
C THR A 359 20.05 -5.10 13.52
N GLY A 360 20.74 -4.03 13.06
CA GLY A 360 21.80 -4.12 12.05
C GLY A 360 21.30 -4.54 10.67
N LYS A 361 20.00 -4.37 10.39
CA LYS A 361 19.39 -4.72 9.09
C LYS A 361 19.32 -3.54 8.12
N ARG A 362 19.55 -2.30 8.60
CA ARG A 362 19.39 -1.07 7.81
C ARG A 362 20.21 -1.09 6.52
N ASP A 363 21.48 -1.48 6.59
CA ASP A 363 22.41 -1.42 5.45
C ASP A 363 22.09 -2.45 4.35
N ASN A 364 21.44 -3.56 4.71
CA ASN A 364 20.94 -4.56 3.74
C ASN A 364 19.42 -4.47 3.57
N THR A 365 18.84 -3.26 3.63
CA THR A 365 17.41 -3.02 3.40
C THR A 365 17.21 -1.91 2.38
N ILE A 366 16.51 -2.22 1.30
CA ILE A 366 15.99 -1.22 0.38
C ILE A 366 14.78 -0.57 1.06
N ILE A 367 14.88 0.72 1.39
CA ILE A 367 13.78 1.50 1.95
C ILE A 367 13.26 2.44 0.87
N MET A 368 11.99 2.28 0.52
CA MET A 368 11.29 3.18 -0.39
C MET A 368 10.27 3.97 0.43
N TYR A 369 10.52 5.26 0.66
CA TYR A 369 9.58 6.14 1.33
C TYR A 369 8.84 6.97 0.27
N ILE A 370 7.62 6.55 -0.04
CA ILE A 370 6.73 7.20 -1.01
C ILE A 370 5.85 8.18 -0.22
N PHE A 371 6.06 9.46 -0.45
CA PHE A 371 5.35 10.52 0.24
C PHE A 371 4.13 10.95 -0.57
N GLY A 372 3.03 10.27 -0.31
CA GLY A 372 1.74 10.43 -0.95
C GLY A 372 1.42 9.38 -2.01
N ASP A 373 0.25 8.80 -1.92
CA ASP A 373 -0.26 7.83 -2.89
C ASP A 373 -1.08 8.48 -4.02
N ASN A 374 -1.52 9.71 -3.86
CA ASN A 374 -2.30 10.48 -4.86
C ASN A 374 -2.10 12.01 -4.74
N GLY A 375 -1.30 12.48 -3.79
CA GLY A 375 -1.18 13.89 -3.43
C GLY A 375 -2.24 14.32 -2.42
N ALA A 376 -2.22 15.62 -2.03
CA ALA A 376 -3.19 16.14 -1.09
C ALA A 376 -4.61 16.01 -1.63
N SER A 377 -5.51 15.51 -0.81
CA SER A 377 -6.91 15.29 -1.15
C SER A 377 -7.82 16.40 -0.63
N ALA A 378 -8.92 16.63 -1.32
CA ALA A 378 -10.00 17.51 -0.90
C ALA A 378 -11.17 16.73 -0.27
N GLU A 379 -10.99 15.47 0.07
CA GLU A 379 -12.05 14.59 0.58
C GLU A 379 -12.64 15.10 1.90
N GLY A 380 -11.84 15.73 2.75
CA GLY A 380 -12.33 16.44 3.92
C GLY A 380 -13.30 17.60 3.64
N GLN A 381 -13.35 18.12 2.41
CA GLN A 381 -14.24 19.19 1.95
C GLN A 381 -14.34 20.36 2.94
N ARG A 382 -15.45 20.44 3.72
CA ARG A 382 -15.73 21.47 4.71
C ARG A 382 -15.40 21.06 6.14
N GLY A 383 -14.60 20.01 6.32
CA GLY A 383 -14.19 19.44 7.60
C GLY A 383 -13.68 18.02 7.41
N SER A 384 -12.85 17.52 8.30
CA SER A 384 -12.11 16.27 8.10
C SER A 384 -12.97 15.00 7.94
N ILE A 385 -14.25 15.07 8.28
CA ILE A 385 -15.22 13.98 8.11
C ILE A 385 -16.39 14.38 7.19
N SER A 386 -16.31 15.52 6.51
CA SER A 386 -17.45 16.06 5.76
C SER A 386 -17.88 15.20 4.59
N GLU A 387 -16.96 14.46 3.97
CA GLU A 387 -17.29 13.51 2.92
C GLU A 387 -18.15 12.37 3.46
N LEU A 388 -17.76 11.75 4.57
CA LEU A 388 -18.51 10.69 5.23
C LEU A 388 -19.91 11.17 5.63
N LEU A 389 -20.02 12.38 6.17
CA LEU A 389 -21.31 12.97 6.51
C LEU A 389 -22.17 13.19 5.25
N ALA A 390 -21.58 13.70 4.18
CA ALA A 390 -22.30 13.92 2.91
C ALA A 390 -22.76 12.61 2.30
N GLN A 391 -21.96 11.56 2.30
CA GLN A 391 -22.32 10.23 1.79
C GLN A 391 -23.48 9.62 2.58
N ASN A 392 -23.62 9.95 3.86
CA ASN A 392 -24.71 9.48 4.72
C ASN A 392 -25.90 10.47 4.80
N ASN A 393 -25.93 11.50 3.95
CA ASN A 393 -26.94 12.57 3.96
C ASN A 393 -27.09 13.29 5.30
N ILE A 394 -26.01 13.41 6.06
CA ILE A 394 -25.96 14.13 7.32
C ILE A 394 -25.57 15.59 7.01
N PRO A 395 -26.37 16.59 7.41
CA PRO A 395 -26.03 17.98 7.20
C PRO A 395 -24.71 18.35 7.88
N ASN A 396 -23.82 19.01 7.15
CA ASN A 396 -22.53 19.47 7.63
C ASN A 396 -22.27 20.89 7.11
N THR A 397 -22.22 21.84 8.03
CA THR A 397 -21.95 23.25 7.71
C THR A 397 -20.68 23.71 8.40
N VAL A 398 -20.02 24.75 7.86
CA VAL A 398 -18.84 25.35 8.48
C VAL A 398 -19.17 25.87 9.88
N ASP A 399 -20.35 26.46 10.09
CA ASP A 399 -20.77 26.94 11.41
C ASP A 399 -20.83 25.82 12.47
N GLN A 400 -21.31 24.63 12.07
CA GLN A 400 -21.29 23.45 12.96
C GLN A 400 -19.86 23.04 13.31
N GLN A 401 -18.94 23.05 12.32
CA GLN A 401 -17.54 22.71 12.53
C GLN A 401 -16.82 23.73 13.41
N ILE A 402 -17.12 25.01 13.26
CA ILE A 402 -16.55 26.07 14.12
C ILE A 402 -16.93 25.86 15.60
N THR A 403 -18.13 25.40 15.90
CA THR A 403 -18.52 25.10 17.29
C THR A 403 -17.72 23.94 17.89
N ALA A 404 -17.20 23.04 17.06
CA ALA A 404 -16.37 21.91 17.45
C ALA A 404 -14.86 22.15 17.29
N LEU A 405 -14.43 23.40 17.06
CA LEU A 405 -13.05 23.76 16.71
C LEU A 405 -11.99 23.15 17.63
N ASN A 406 -12.26 23.10 18.93
CA ASN A 406 -11.31 22.57 19.93
C ASN A 406 -11.29 21.03 19.98
N LYS A 407 -12.21 20.36 19.28
CA LYS A 407 -12.31 18.91 19.20
C LYS A 407 -11.68 18.34 17.93
N LEU A 408 -11.33 19.19 16.96
CA LEU A 408 -10.71 18.75 15.71
C LEU A 408 -9.43 17.95 15.97
N GLY A 409 -9.35 16.77 15.38
CA GLY A 409 -8.29 15.79 15.63
C GLY A 409 -8.63 14.75 16.69
N GLY A 410 -9.64 14.98 17.51
CA GLY A 410 -10.13 14.05 18.51
C GLY A 410 -11.16 13.04 18.00
N LEU A 411 -11.73 12.30 18.92
CA LEU A 411 -12.74 11.28 18.64
C LEU A 411 -14.13 11.87 18.38
N ASP A 412 -14.49 13.02 19.04
CA ASP A 412 -15.83 13.64 19.02
C ASP A 412 -16.06 14.59 17.85
#